data_290d2b2e6d250c148f7f2c850600c138
#
_entry.id   290d2b2e6d250c148f7f2c850600c138
#
_cell.length_a   1.000
_cell.length_b   1.000
_cell.length_c   1.000
_cell.angle_alpha   90.00
_cell.angle_beta   90.00
_cell.angle_gamma   90.00
#
_symmetry.space_group_name_H-M   'P 1'
#
loop_
_entity.id
_entity.type
_entity.pdbx_description
1 polymer ?
#
loop_
_entity_poly.entity_id
_entity_poly.type
_entity_poly.pdbx_seq_one_letter_code
_entity_poly.pdbx_strand_id
1 'polypeptide(L)'
;IVFEFDKQFDTTGYEGNKLRATGYMGEIVYGVYMWYLQHHTDCKFLERQIVYFKNTEADPDANTLAQRTLSYKKPNDDIKIFVSHRMDLDSAVIGNRIFENYKCNAGSARCFLKMNGDDTGDNISDLAKYFSELSVQYWAWKNANVNYYGLCHYRRYLSFSNKKFDQCSRGYIIENMLNDESIEKYGLNDYDNMAKQIKKYDLITGGSMDVDEMDFLFGGKRAHCIKDIFMIQEHLFDKSAPELTLKLVDELYPEYSKAAEEYMASKKY
;
A
#
# COMPACT_ATOMS: atom_id res chain seq x y z
N ILE A 1 3.65 12.54 11.29
CA ILE A 1 3.07 13.45 10.30
C ILE A 1 1.59 13.14 10.10
N VAL A 2 1.20 11.94 9.65
CA VAL A 2 -0.20 11.62 9.28
C VAL A 2 -1.18 11.87 10.45
N PHE A 3 -0.84 11.49 11.67
CA PHE A 3 -1.67 11.79 12.85
C PHE A 3 -1.70 13.29 13.20
N GLU A 4 -0.61 14.01 12.95
CA GLU A 4 -0.60 15.45 13.19
C GLU A 4 -1.39 16.20 12.13
N PHE A 5 -1.35 15.72 10.87
CA PHE A 5 -2.24 16.19 9.82
C PHE A 5 -3.73 16.00 10.21
N ASP A 6 -4.10 14.81 10.66
CA ASP A 6 -5.48 14.48 11.04
C ASP A 6 -6.03 15.38 12.15
N LYS A 7 -5.17 15.83 13.07
CA LYS A 7 -5.55 16.77 14.13
C LYS A 7 -5.76 18.20 13.64
N GLN A 8 -5.01 18.62 12.62
CA GLN A 8 -4.99 20.03 12.16
C GLN A 8 -5.87 20.26 10.94
N PHE A 9 -6.18 19.20 10.17
CA PHE A 9 -6.95 19.30 8.94
C PHE A 9 -8.45 19.20 9.22
N ASP A 10 -9.20 20.27 8.92
CA ASP A 10 -10.64 20.30 9.10
C ASP A 10 -11.35 19.54 7.97
N THR A 11 -11.99 18.43 8.32
CA THR A 11 -12.79 17.62 7.41
C THR A 11 -14.30 17.88 7.57
N THR A 12 -14.70 18.96 8.24
CA THR A 12 -16.10 19.33 8.42
C THR A 12 -16.80 19.51 7.07
N GLY A 13 -17.90 18.81 6.85
CA GLY A 13 -18.62 18.82 5.59
C GLY A 13 -18.05 17.92 4.48
N TYR A 14 -16.98 17.17 4.77
CA TYR A 14 -16.46 16.18 3.81
C TYR A 14 -17.33 14.92 3.84
N GLU A 15 -17.55 14.35 2.64
CA GLU A 15 -18.30 13.12 2.44
C GLU A 15 -17.57 12.17 1.48
N GLY A 16 -17.91 10.89 1.54
CA GLY A 16 -17.40 9.86 0.64
C GLY A 16 -15.86 9.77 0.65
N ASN A 17 -15.24 9.87 -0.52
CA ASN A 17 -13.79 9.74 -0.65
C ASN A 17 -13.00 10.89 0.00
N LYS A 18 -13.60 12.08 0.15
CA LYS A 18 -12.93 13.22 0.80
C LYS A 18 -12.63 12.97 2.28
N LEU A 19 -13.42 12.15 2.96
CA LEU A 19 -13.13 11.73 4.35
C LEU A 19 -11.78 11.01 4.47
N ARG A 20 -11.25 10.47 3.37
CA ARG A 20 -9.98 9.75 3.32
C ARG A 20 -8.78 10.65 3.06
N ALA A 21 -8.92 11.98 3.18
CA ALA A 21 -7.83 12.92 2.96
C ALA A 21 -6.56 12.53 3.73
N THR A 22 -6.69 12.13 5.00
CA THR A 22 -5.59 11.67 5.84
C THR A 22 -4.85 10.46 5.23
N GLY A 23 -5.58 9.50 4.68
CA GLY A 23 -5.01 8.34 3.97
C GLY A 23 -4.22 8.77 2.73
N TYR A 24 -4.77 9.67 1.91
CA TYR A 24 -4.08 10.19 0.71
C TYR A 24 -2.83 11.01 1.05
N MET A 25 -2.86 11.76 2.15
CA MET A 25 -1.67 12.48 2.61
C MET A 25 -0.55 11.54 3.06
N GLY A 26 -0.92 10.35 3.54
CA GLY A 26 0.03 9.26 3.81
C GLY A 26 0.82 8.83 2.57
N GLU A 27 0.24 8.92 1.36
CA GLU A 27 0.93 8.62 0.10
C GLU A 27 2.05 9.65 -0.17
N ILE A 28 1.80 10.95 0.10
CA ILE A 28 2.84 11.99 -0.02
C ILE A 28 3.99 11.70 0.94
N VAL A 29 3.67 11.47 2.21
CA VAL A 29 4.68 11.21 3.25
C VAL A 29 5.52 9.98 2.90
N TYR A 30 4.86 8.91 2.43
CA TYR A 30 5.52 7.70 1.97
C TYR A 30 6.44 7.99 0.78
N GLY A 31 5.96 8.70 -0.23
CA GLY A 31 6.74 9.07 -1.41
C GLY A 31 7.99 9.90 -1.07
N VAL A 32 7.84 10.88 -0.18
CA VAL A 32 8.97 11.70 0.32
C VAL A 32 10.02 10.82 1.01
N TYR A 33 9.57 9.92 1.90
CA TYR A 33 10.47 9.02 2.60
C TYR A 33 11.19 8.05 1.65
N MET A 34 10.47 7.50 0.68
CA MET A 34 11.02 6.62 -0.34
C MET A 34 12.04 7.35 -1.21
N TRP A 35 11.75 8.59 -1.61
CA TRP A 35 12.67 9.45 -2.36
C TRP A 35 13.94 9.73 -1.56
N TYR A 36 13.80 10.04 -0.27
CA TYR A 36 14.92 10.24 0.63
C TYR A 36 15.82 9.00 0.70
N LEU A 37 15.23 7.84 0.92
CA LEU A 37 16.00 6.59 0.96
C LEU A 37 16.75 6.31 -0.34
N GLN A 38 16.13 6.59 -1.50
CA GLN A 38 16.72 6.34 -2.82
C GLN A 38 17.85 7.30 -3.18
N HIS A 39 17.76 8.57 -2.80
CA HIS A 39 18.63 9.63 -3.31
C HIS A 39 19.57 10.22 -2.26
N HIS A 40 19.30 9.99 -0.99
CA HIS A 40 20.05 10.59 0.12
C HIS A 40 20.67 9.55 1.08
N THR A 41 20.56 8.25 0.75
CA THR A 41 21.17 7.16 1.56
C THR A 41 21.77 6.08 0.67
N ASP A 42 22.54 5.16 1.26
CA ASP A 42 23.12 3.99 0.58
C ASP A 42 22.14 2.80 0.54
N CYS A 43 20.84 3.03 0.66
CA CYS A 43 19.80 2.02 0.67
C CYS A 43 19.79 1.20 -0.63
N LYS A 44 19.86 -0.13 -0.50
CA LYS A 44 19.77 -1.05 -1.64
C LYS A 44 18.33 -1.24 -2.06
N PHE A 45 18.00 -0.69 -3.19
CA PHE A 45 16.68 -0.70 -3.78
C PHE A 45 16.48 -1.81 -4.80
N LEU A 46 15.24 -2.36 -4.83
CA LEU A 46 14.75 -3.19 -5.92
C LEU A 46 13.36 -2.73 -6.33
N GLU A 47 13.18 -2.40 -7.60
CA GLU A 47 11.87 -2.17 -8.18
C GLU A 47 11.30 -3.46 -8.78
N ARG A 48 10.00 -3.68 -8.56
CA ARG A 48 9.23 -4.80 -9.08
C ARG A 48 7.97 -4.31 -9.78
N GLN A 49 7.53 -5.04 -10.78
CA GLN A 49 6.26 -4.77 -11.44
C GLN A 49 5.10 -5.04 -10.48
N ILE A 50 4.10 -4.16 -10.49
CA ILE A 50 2.88 -4.31 -9.69
C ILE A 50 1.85 -5.04 -10.53
N VAL A 51 1.29 -6.12 -9.98
CA VAL A 51 0.13 -6.82 -10.55
C VAL A 51 -1.14 -6.28 -9.90
N TYR A 52 -2.06 -5.79 -10.72
CA TYR A 52 -3.39 -5.36 -10.31
C TYR A 52 -4.42 -6.40 -10.74
N PHE A 53 -5.04 -7.04 -9.76
CA PHE A 53 -6.12 -8.00 -9.98
C PHE A 53 -7.47 -7.30 -10.04
N LYS A 54 -8.19 -7.46 -11.16
CA LYS A 54 -9.53 -6.90 -11.35
C LYS A 54 -10.56 -7.56 -10.46
N ASN A 55 -10.51 -8.89 -10.37
CA ASN A 55 -11.36 -9.70 -9.52
C ASN A 55 -10.53 -10.47 -8.50
N THR A 56 -10.87 -10.29 -7.23
CA THR A 56 -10.26 -10.97 -6.08
C THR A 56 -11.32 -11.59 -5.18
N GLU A 57 -12.55 -11.78 -5.68
CA GLU A 57 -13.57 -12.47 -4.90
C GLU A 57 -13.11 -13.89 -4.60
N ALA A 58 -13.28 -14.30 -3.36
CA ALA A 58 -12.98 -15.67 -2.96
C ALA A 58 -13.96 -16.61 -3.67
N ASP A 59 -13.43 -17.65 -4.31
CA ASP A 59 -14.25 -18.75 -4.79
C ASP A 59 -14.97 -19.37 -3.58
N PRO A 60 -16.29 -19.44 -3.57
CA PRO A 60 -17.04 -20.08 -2.49
C PRO A 60 -16.60 -21.53 -2.22
N ASP A 61 -16.11 -22.21 -3.24
CA ASP A 61 -15.59 -23.59 -3.17
C ASP A 61 -14.10 -23.65 -2.80
N ALA A 62 -13.38 -22.51 -2.85
CA ALA A 62 -11.96 -22.42 -2.50
C ALA A 62 -11.70 -22.31 -0.98
N ASN A 63 -12.49 -22.97 -0.15
CA ASN A 63 -12.19 -23.20 1.28
C ASN A 63 -10.78 -23.76 1.54
N THR A 64 -10.12 -24.21 0.49
CA THR A 64 -8.77 -24.76 0.47
C THR A 64 -7.67 -23.71 0.66
N LEU A 65 -7.79 -22.49 0.12
CA LEU A 65 -6.74 -21.48 0.23
C LEU A 65 -6.70 -20.82 1.61
N ALA A 66 -7.85 -20.47 2.17
CA ALA A 66 -7.95 -19.94 3.54
C ALA A 66 -7.51 -21.00 4.58
N GLN A 67 -7.86 -22.27 4.40
CA GLN A 67 -7.40 -23.35 5.26
C GLN A 67 -5.89 -23.62 5.11
N ARG A 68 -5.32 -23.48 3.92
CA ARG A 68 -3.87 -23.58 3.72
C ARG A 68 -3.10 -22.45 4.45
N THR A 69 -3.64 -21.24 4.47
CA THR A 69 -3.01 -20.10 5.16
C THR A 69 -3.02 -20.31 6.68
N LEU A 70 -4.08 -20.86 7.24
CA LEU A 70 -4.20 -21.13 8.68
C LEU A 70 -3.35 -22.33 9.14
N SER A 71 -2.97 -23.26 8.26
CA SER A 71 -2.15 -24.42 8.60
C SER A 71 -0.64 -24.14 8.65
N TYR A 72 -0.18 -23.00 8.14
CA TYR A 72 1.23 -22.61 8.16
C TYR A 72 1.61 -21.89 9.48
N LYS A 73 1.37 -22.54 10.62
CA LYS A 73 1.98 -22.12 11.88
C LYS A 73 3.41 -22.63 11.96
N LYS A 74 4.37 -21.99 11.30
CA LYS A 74 5.77 -22.08 11.72
C LYS A 74 6.11 -20.82 12.52
N PRO A 75 6.51 -20.97 13.77
CA PRO A 75 7.12 -19.88 14.52
C PRO A 75 8.43 -19.49 13.83
N ASN A 76 8.73 -18.21 13.74
CA ASN A 76 9.96 -17.61 13.21
C ASN A 76 10.01 -17.41 11.68
N ASP A 77 8.92 -17.01 11.04
CA ASP A 77 9.04 -16.35 9.77
C ASP A 77 9.49 -14.91 10.00
N ASP A 78 10.74 -14.67 9.67
CA ASP A 78 11.45 -13.40 9.79
C ASP A 78 10.89 -12.32 8.84
N ILE A 79 10.02 -12.73 7.91
CA ILE A 79 9.46 -11.93 6.84
C ILE A 79 7.93 -12.05 6.88
N LYS A 80 7.23 -10.91 6.92
CA LYS A 80 5.77 -10.84 6.78
C LYS A 80 5.36 -9.70 5.87
N ILE A 81 4.44 -10.00 4.96
CA ILE A 81 3.76 -9.03 4.11
C ILE A 81 2.31 -8.96 4.58
N PHE A 82 1.94 -7.84 5.20
CA PHE A 82 0.60 -7.61 5.71
C PHE A 82 -0.30 -7.14 4.58
N VAL A 83 -1.32 -7.94 4.26
CA VAL A 83 -2.25 -7.67 3.18
C VAL A 83 -3.51 -7.05 3.76
N SER A 84 -3.81 -5.82 3.37
CA SER A 84 -5.02 -5.12 3.79
C SER A 84 -6.20 -5.51 2.91
N HIS A 85 -7.24 -6.07 3.52
CA HIS A 85 -8.50 -6.45 2.88
C HIS A 85 -9.64 -5.56 3.32
N ARG A 86 -10.60 -5.31 2.42
CA ARG A 86 -11.83 -4.59 2.76
C ARG A 86 -12.74 -5.44 3.64
N MET A 87 -13.46 -4.78 4.56
CA MET A 87 -14.42 -5.44 5.45
C MET A 87 -15.61 -6.06 4.72
N ASP A 88 -16.10 -5.36 3.72
CA ASP A 88 -17.35 -5.66 3.00
C ASP A 88 -17.18 -6.69 1.87
N LEU A 89 -15.97 -7.22 1.67
CA LEU A 89 -15.68 -8.21 0.64
C LEU A 89 -14.96 -9.43 1.22
N ASP A 90 -15.40 -10.61 0.86
CA ASP A 90 -14.60 -11.82 1.00
C ASP A 90 -13.63 -11.90 -0.18
N SER A 91 -12.37 -11.64 0.10
CA SER A 91 -11.32 -11.63 -0.90
C SER A 91 -10.48 -12.90 -0.82
N ALA A 92 -10.06 -13.39 -1.97
CA ALA A 92 -9.11 -14.49 -2.06
C ALA A 92 -7.79 -14.12 -1.36
N VAL A 93 -7.15 -15.11 -0.76
CA VAL A 93 -5.88 -14.98 -0.06
C VAL A 93 -4.80 -15.83 -0.71
N ILE A 94 -3.55 -15.38 -0.63
CA ILE A 94 -2.41 -16.15 -1.12
C ILE A 94 -1.93 -17.05 -0.01
N GLY A 95 -1.84 -18.35 -0.27
CA GLY A 95 -1.48 -19.39 0.71
C GLY A 95 0.01 -19.47 1.06
N ASN A 96 0.83 -18.46 0.72
CA ASN A 96 2.22 -18.40 1.08
C ASN A 96 2.37 -17.87 2.52
N ARG A 97 3.21 -18.50 3.33
CA ARG A 97 3.46 -18.16 4.75
C ARG A 97 4.03 -16.73 4.98
N ILE A 98 4.53 -16.06 3.93
CA ILE A 98 4.95 -14.66 3.99
C ILE A 98 3.75 -13.72 4.13
N PHE A 99 2.61 -14.04 3.49
CA PHE A 99 1.45 -13.18 3.49
C PHE A 99 0.59 -13.37 4.75
N GLU A 100 0.35 -12.26 5.45
CA GLU A 100 -0.54 -12.18 6.61
C GLU A 100 -1.74 -11.31 6.23
N ASN A 101 -2.94 -11.90 6.26
CA ASN A 101 -4.15 -11.26 5.74
C ASN A 101 -4.97 -10.63 6.87
N TYR A 102 -5.28 -9.34 6.74
CA TYR A 102 -5.99 -8.54 7.74
C TYR A 102 -7.16 -7.80 7.12
N LYS A 103 -8.33 -7.88 7.76
CA LYS A 103 -9.47 -6.99 7.48
C LYS A 103 -9.20 -5.63 8.10
N CYS A 104 -9.22 -4.60 7.26
CA CYS A 104 -9.18 -3.20 7.65
C CYS A 104 -10.54 -2.78 8.21
N ASN A 105 -10.58 -1.94 9.26
CA ASN A 105 -11.81 -1.45 9.91
C ASN A 105 -12.60 -2.55 10.65
N ALA A 106 -11.92 -3.55 11.17
CA ALA A 106 -12.55 -4.69 11.85
C ALA A 106 -13.30 -4.29 13.12
N GLY A 107 -12.81 -3.26 13.85
CA GLY A 107 -13.46 -2.74 15.05
C GLY A 107 -14.85 -2.15 14.83
N SER A 108 -15.14 -1.63 13.64
CA SER A 108 -16.45 -1.03 13.32
C SER A 108 -17.47 -2.03 12.79
N ALA A 109 -17.10 -3.27 12.50
CA ALA A 109 -17.95 -4.25 11.86
C ALA A 109 -18.14 -5.51 12.68
N ARG A 110 -19.39 -5.88 12.96
CA ARG A 110 -19.74 -7.16 13.56
C ARG A 110 -19.74 -8.25 12.48
N CYS A 111 -18.56 -8.64 12.02
CA CYS A 111 -18.42 -9.69 11.02
C CYS A 111 -17.78 -10.94 11.60
N PHE A 112 -18.23 -12.12 11.12
CA PHE A 112 -17.48 -13.34 11.29
C PHE A 112 -16.28 -13.28 10.36
N LEU A 113 -15.12 -12.92 10.90
CA LEU A 113 -13.91 -12.78 10.11
C LEU A 113 -13.35 -14.17 9.83
N LYS A 114 -13.15 -14.47 8.55
CA LYS A 114 -12.39 -15.65 8.12
C LYS A 114 -10.86 -15.40 8.15
N MET A 115 -10.45 -14.19 8.45
CA MET A 115 -9.06 -13.75 8.58
C MET A 115 -8.90 -12.80 9.77
N ASN A 116 -7.68 -12.44 10.13
CA ASN A 116 -7.40 -11.51 11.20
C ASN A 116 -8.06 -10.14 10.96
N GLY A 117 -8.41 -9.44 12.03
CA GLY A 117 -8.81 -8.03 12.00
C GLY A 117 -7.70 -7.12 12.52
N ASP A 118 -7.72 -5.87 12.10
CA ASP A 118 -6.80 -4.82 12.56
C ASP A 118 -7.22 -4.20 13.91
N ASP A 119 -8.18 -4.82 14.63
CA ASP A 119 -8.83 -4.33 15.85
C ASP A 119 -8.26 -4.93 17.15
N THR A 120 -7.15 -5.64 17.07
CA THR A 120 -6.51 -6.25 18.24
C THR A 120 -5.26 -5.48 18.67
N GLY A 121 -4.86 -5.59 19.95
CA GLY A 121 -3.66 -4.92 20.47
C GLY A 121 -3.72 -3.39 20.36
N ASP A 122 -2.58 -2.76 20.12
CA ASP A 122 -2.50 -1.31 19.84
C ASP A 122 -2.92 -1.06 18.38
N ASN A 123 -4.07 -0.41 18.16
CA ASN A 123 -4.68 -0.29 16.86
C ASN A 123 -5.42 1.04 16.66
N ILE A 124 -5.71 1.35 15.40
CA ILE A 124 -6.54 2.50 14.96
C ILE A 124 -7.68 2.03 14.05
N SER A 125 -8.20 0.83 14.29
CA SER A 125 -9.23 0.21 13.44
C SER A 125 -10.46 1.11 13.26
N ASP A 126 -10.90 1.77 14.33
CA ASP A 126 -12.06 2.68 14.29
C ASP A 126 -11.84 3.94 13.44
N LEU A 127 -10.58 4.30 13.17
CA LEU A 127 -10.20 5.41 12.31
C LEU A 127 -10.02 4.99 10.83
N ALA A 128 -10.22 3.73 10.51
CA ALA A 128 -9.97 3.22 9.15
C ALA A 128 -10.81 3.91 8.06
N LYS A 129 -11.94 4.53 8.39
CA LYS A 129 -12.71 5.36 7.45
C LYS A 129 -11.92 6.58 6.94
N TYR A 130 -10.95 7.06 7.72
CA TYR A 130 -10.05 8.19 7.37
C TYR A 130 -8.70 7.69 6.85
N PHE A 131 -8.15 6.66 7.49
CA PHE A 131 -6.81 6.13 7.26
C PHE A 131 -6.77 4.97 6.24
N SER A 132 -7.93 4.34 5.94
CA SER A 132 -8.02 3.20 5.02
C SER A 132 -7.05 2.08 5.40
N GLU A 133 -6.30 1.57 4.41
CA GLU A 133 -5.29 0.51 4.56
C GLU A 133 -4.15 0.84 5.53
N LEU A 134 -3.94 2.12 5.85
CA LEU A 134 -2.96 2.53 6.85
C LEU A 134 -3.29 2.00 8.26
N SER A 135 -4.55 1.64 8.55
CA SER A 135 -4.91 1.02 9.82
C SER A 135 -4.24 -0.35 10.01
N VAL A 136 -4.15 -1.15 8.96
CA VAL A 136 -3.41 -2.43 8.97
C VAL A 136 -1.90 -2.19 9.06
N GLN A 137 -1.39 -1.14 8.40
CA GLN A 137 0.01 -0.74 8.50
C GLN A 137 0.38 -0.34 9.94
N TYR A 138 -0.46 0.46 10.59
CA TYR A 138 -0.30 0.85 11.99
C TYR A 138 -0.29 -0.38 12.90
N TRP A 139 -1.27 -1.28 12.70
CA TRP A 139 -1.36 -2.52 13.45
C TRP A 139 -0.07 -3.35 13.33
N ALA A 140 0.44 -3.53 12.12
CA ALA A 140 1.67 -4.27 11.86
C ALA A 140 2.87 -3.64 12.59
N TRP A 141 3.01 -2.31 12.52
CA TRP A 141 4.07 -1.59 13.21
C TRP A 141 4.03 -1.77 14.73
N LYS A 142 2.83 -1.76 15.33
CA LYS A 142 2.66 -1.81 16.77
C LYS A 142 2.73 -3.22 17.36
N ASN A 143 2.24 -4.21 16.64
CA ASN A 143 1.98 -5.53 17.20
C ASN A 143 2.83 -6.65 16.58
N ALA A 144 3.39 -6.46 15.40
CA ALA A 144 4.24 -7.47 14.79
C ALA A 144 5.70 -7.30 15.20
N ASN A 145 6.41 -8.42 15.30
CA ASN A 145 7.84 -8.44 15.58
C ASN A 145 8.55 -9.34 14.56
N VAL A 146 8.93 -8.74 13.45
CA VAL A 146 9.63 -9.41 12.33
C VAL A 146 10.75 -8.52 11.84
N ASN A 147 11.76 -9.08 11.17
CA ASN A 147 12.88 -8.28 10.66
C ASN A 147 12.57 -7.61 9.31
N TYR A 148 11.68 -8.23 8.51
CA TYR A 148 11.28 -7.71 7.22
C TYR A 148 9.76 -7.53 7.18
N TYR A 149 9.34 -6.27 7.06
CA TYR A 149 7.93 -5.87 6.94
C TYR A 149 7.60 -5.60 5.47
N GLY A 150 6.48 -6.13 5.00
CA GLY A 150 5.87 -5.74 3.74
C GLY A 150 4.43 -5.28 3.96
N LEU A 151 3.97 -4.39 3.09
CA LEU A 151 2.60 -3.91 3.06
C LEU A 151 2.03 -4.14 1.68
N CYS A 152 0.78 -4.58 1.60
CA CYS A 152 0.15 -4.97 0.37
C CYS A 152 -1.35 -4.66 0.43
N HIS A 153 -1.91 -4.20 -0.68
CA HIS A 153 -3.35 -4.09 -0.84
C HIS A 153 -3.88 -5.37 -1.50
N TYR A 154 -5.04 -5.89 -1.10
CA TYR A 154 -5.61 -7.16 -1.56
C TYR A 154 -5.75 -7.33 -3.09
N ARG A 155 -5.64 -6.25 -3.85
CA ARG A 155 -5.67 -6.26 -5.33
C ARG A 155 -4.34 -5.88 -5.98
N ARG A 156 -3.30 -5.53 -5.23
CA ARG A 156 -2.02 -5.05 -5.77
C ARG A 156 -0.89 -5.77 -5.10
N TYR A 157 -0.18 -6.58 -5.87
CA TYR A 157 0.96 -7.35 -5.38
C TYR A 157 2.19 -7.07 -6.23
N LEU A 158 3.36 -7.06 -5.63
CA LEU A 158 4.61 -7.04 -6.37
C LEU A 158 4.85 -8.40 -7.02
N SER A 159 5.21 -8.43 -8.30
CA SER A 159 5.61 -9.67 -8.97
C SER A 159 7.01 -10.08 -8.51
N PHE A 160 7.15 -11.30 -8.01
CA PHE A 160 8.44 -11.92 -7.70
C PHE A 160 8.92 -12.85 -8.82
N SER A 161 8.21 -12.91 -9.93
CA SER A 161 8.67 -13.61 -11.14
C SER A 161 9.91 -12.96 -11.71
N ASN A 162 10.79 -13.77 -12.30
CA ASN A 162 11.94 -13.28 -13.06
C ASN A 162 11.58 -12.83 -14.48
N LYS A 163 10.34 -13.07 -14.91
CA LYS A 163 9.82 -12.63 -16.21
C LYS A 163 9.34 -11.18 -16.11
N LYS A 164 9.49 -10.43 -17.20
CA LYS A 164 8.84 -9.13 -17.39
C LYS A 164 7.52 -9.35 -18.12
N PHE A 165 6.52 -8.55 -17.75
CA PHE A 165 5.18 -8.57 -18.32
C PHE A 165 4.81 -7.18 -18.85
N ASP A 166 3.91 -7.13 -19.81
CA ASP A 166 3.39 -5.87 -20.33
C ASP A 166 2.60 -5.12 -19.23
N GLN A 167 2.77 -3.81 -19.20
CA GLN A 167 2.11 -2.93 -18.23
C GLN A 167 1.19 -1.96 -18.96
N CYS A 168 0.07 -1.61 -18.33
CA CYS A 168 -0.80 -0.55 -18.81
C CYS A 168 -0.17 0.84 -18.59
N SER A 169 -0.79 1.90 -19.11
CA SER A 169 -0.35 3.30 -18.97
C SER A 169 -0.22 3.78 -17.51
N ARG A 170 -0.70 3.01 -16.52
CA ARG A 170 -0.56 3.29 -15.08
C ARG A 170 0.52 2.45 -14.41
N GLY A 171 1.39 1.76 -15.18
CA GLY A 171 2.47 0.95 -14.66
C GLY A 171 2.05 -0.38 -14.02
N TYR A 172 0.79 -0.81 -14.19
CA TYR A 172 0.30 -2.08 -13.65
C TYR A 172 0.28 -3.18 -14.71
N ILE A 173 0.68 -4.39 -14.32
CA ILE A 173 0.26 -5.60 -15.01
C ILE A 173 -1.22 -5.79 -14.66
N ILE A 174 -2.09 -5.84 -15.66
CA ILE A 174 -3.52 -6.06 -15.43
C ILE A 174 -3.81 -7.54 -15.53
N GLU A 175 -4.20 -8.15 -14.40
CA GLU A 175 -4.63 -9.54 -14.33
C GLU A 175 -6.13 -9.62 -14.01
N ASN A 176 -6.82 -10.59 -14.61
CA ASN A 176 -8.27 -10.66 -14.44
C ASN A 176 -8.66 -11.25 -13.08
N MET A 177 -7.99 -12.29 -12.62
CA MET A 177 -8.36 -13.00 -11.39
C MET A 177 -7.14 -13.35 -10.55
N LEU A 178 -7.31 -13.28 -9.24
CA LEU A 178 -6.39 -13.85 -8.27
C LEU A 178 -6.76 -15.34 -8.06
N ASN A 179 -6.01 -16.23 -8.71
CA ASN A 179 -6.17 -17.68 -8.64
C ASN A 179 -4.82 -18.40 -8.63
N ASP A 180 -4.81 -19.72 -8.54
CA ASP A 180 -3.57 -20.52 -8.45
C ASP A 180 -2.65 -20.28 -9.66
N GLU A 181 -3.20 -20.16 -10.87
CA GLU A 181 -2.42 -19.90 -12.09
C GLU A 181 -1.71 -18.54 -12.06
N SER A 182 -2.45 -17.49 -11.70
CA SER A 182 -1.90 -16.14 -11.61
C SER A 182 -0.92 -16.00 -10.44
N ILE A 183 -1.17 -16.66 -9.32
CA ILE A 183 -0.27 -16.72 -8.17
C ILE A 183 1.08 -17.35 -8.56
N GLU A 184 1.05 -18.46 -9.29
CA GLU A 184 2.26 -19.13 -9.80
C GLU A 184 2.96 -18.26 -10.86
N LYS A 185 2.21 -17.72 -11.82
CA LYS A 185 2.73 -16.84 -12.91
C LYS A 185 3.57 -15.69 -12.38
N TYR A 186 3.15 -15.09 -11.27
CA TYR A 186 3.83 -13.92 -10.67
C TYR A 186 4.76 -14.29 -9.50
N GLY A 187 4.97 -15.58 -9.24
CA GLY A 187 5.89 -16.06 -8.20
C GLY A 187 5.44 -15.75 -6.78
N LEU A 188 4.13 -15.62 -6.54
CA LEU A 188 3.57 -15.26 -5.24
C LEU A 188 3.44 -16.45 -4.28
N ASN A 189 3.59 -17.69 -4.77
CA ASN A 189 3.65 -18.90 -3.98
C ASN A 189 5.07 -19.44 -3.74
N ASP A 190 6.08 -18.85 -4.38
CA ASP A 190 7.48 -19.26 -4.27
C ASP A 190 8.16 -18.58 -3.08
N TYR A 191 7.99 -19.18 -1.88
CA TYR A 191 8.58 -18.67 -0.64
C TYR A 191 10.07 -18.47 -0.73
N ASP A 192 10.82 -19.45 -1.24
CA ASP A 192 12.28 -19.42 -1.21
C ASP A 192 12.84 -18.32 -2.11
N ASN A 193 12.26 -18.14 -3.29
CA ASN A 193 12.62 -17.07 -4.19
C ASN A 193 12.25 -15.69 -3.60
N MET A 194 11.04 -15.55 -3.04
CA MET A 194 10.62 -14.30 -2.37
C MET A 194 11.56 -13.96 -1.21
N ALA A 195 11.81 -14.90 -0.31
CA ALA A 195 12.69 -14.70 0.85
C ALA A 195 14.12 -14.35 0.44
N LYS A 196 14.66 -15.02 -0.59
CA LYS A 196 15.99 -14.72 -1.14
C LYS A 196 16.07 -13.30 -1.69
N GLN A 197 15.03 -12.84 -2.38
CA GLN A 197 15.00 -11.49 -2.92
C GLN A 197 14.85 -10.45 -1.81
N ILE A 198 13.91 -10.66 -0.88
CA ILE A 198 13.62 -9.74 0.22
C ILE A 198 14.88 -9.52 1.09
N LYS A 199 15.58 -10.58 1.45
CA LYS A 199 16.78 -10.50 2.30
C LYS A 199 18.01 -9.85 1.61
N LYS A 200 17.98 -9.64 0.31
CA LYS A 200 19.09 -9.06 -0.46
C LYS A 200 19.03 -7.54 -0.52
N TYR A 201 17.87 -6.95 -0.32
CA TYR A 201 17.63 -5.53 -0.47
C TYR A 201 17.08 -4.92 0.83
N ASP A 202 17.39 -3.65 1.03
CA ASP A 202 16.87 -2.90 2.19
C ASP A 202 15.41 -2.47 1.94
N LEU A 203 15.05 -2.26 0.66
CA LEU A 203 13.70 -1.88 0.27
C LEU A 203 13.33 -2.46 -1.10
N ILE A 204 12.11 -3.02 -1.20
CA ILE A 204 11.50 -3.46 -2.45
C ILE A 204 10.18 -2.72 -2.64
N THR A 205 10.01 -2.06 -3.80
CA THR A 205 8.85 -1.23 -4.11
C THR A 205 8.30 -1.52 -5.50
N GLY A 206 7.16 -0.92 -5.83
CA GLY A 206 6.68 -0.84 -7.21
C GLY A 206 7.65 -0.06 -8.10
N GLY A 207 7.70 -0.41 -9.37
CA GLY A 207 8.47 0.36 -10.34
C GLY A 207 7.89 1.75 -10.52
N SER A 208 8.76 2.75 -10.61
CA SER A 208 8.36 4.13 -10.88
C SER A 208 7.87 4.31 -12.32
N MET A 209 6.91 5.21 -12.51
CA MET A 209 6.37 5.60 -13.81
C MET A 209 6.65 7.07 -14.07
N ASP A 210 6.88 7.42 -15.34
CA ASP A 210 6.97 8.83 -15.73
C ASP A 210 5.56 9.44 -15.78
N VAL A 211 5.37 10.56 -15.09
CA VAL A 211 4.07 11.26 -15.02
C VAL A 211 3.55 11.66 -16.41
N ASP A 212 4.45 12.01 -17.33
CA ASP A 212 4.06 12.36 -18.71
C ASP A 212 3.58 11.14 -19.53
N GLU A 213 4.01 9.92 -19.15
CA GLU A 213 3.57 8.65 -19.76
C GLU A 213 2.28 8.14 -19.14
N MET A 214 1.95 8.59 -17.93
CA MET A 214 0.70 8.23 -17.25
C MET A 214 -0.45 9.06 -17.81
N ASP A 215 -1.57 8.40 -18.09
CA ASP A 215 -2.81 9.09 -18.51
C ASP A 215 -3.52 9.69 -17.27
N PHE A 216 -2.82 10.62 -16.59
CA PHE A 216 -3.36 11.37 -15.45
C PHE A 216 -4.05 12.63 -15.95
N LEU A 217 -5.34 12.46 -16.29
CA LEU A 217 -6.20 13.55 -16.73
C LEU A 217 -7.38 13.71 -15.76
N PHE A 218 -7.43 14.82 -15.03
CA PHE A 218 -8.55 15.15 -14.16
C PHE A 218 -9.11 16.53 -14.50
N GLY A 219 -10.41 16.62 -14.77
CA GLY A 219 -11.06 17.88 -15.09
C GLY A 219 -10.45 18.62 -16.28
N GLY A 220 -9.88 17.89 -17.27
CA GLY A 220 -9.17 18.47 -18.43
C GLY A 220 -7.77 18.99 -18.14
N LYS A 221 -7.27 18.84 -16.91
CA LYS A 221 -5.90 19.20 -16.52
C LYS A 221 -5.01 17.98 -16.55
N ARG A 222 -3.80 18.12 -17.10
CA ARG A 222 -2.77 17.08 -17.15
C ARG A 222 -1.71 17.37 -16.10
N ALA A 223 -1.26 16.33 -15.40
CA ALA A 223 -0.12 16.41 -14.50
C ALA A 223 1.19 16.30 -15.29
N HIS A 224 2.21 17.06 -14.88
CA HIS A 224 3.57 17.02 -15.43
C HIS A 224 4.64 16.70 -14.37
N CYS A 225 4.25 16.70 -13.10
CA CYS A 225 5.09 16.30 -11.98
C CYS A 225 4.22 15.72 -10.86
N ILE A 226 4.84 15.19 -9.83
CA ILE A 226 4.14 14.62 -8.66
C ILE A 226 3.23 15.64 -8.00
N LYS A 227 3.71 16.87 -7.83
CA LYS A 227 2.91 17.96 -7.24
C LYS A 227 1.59 18.16 -8.00
N ASP A 228 1.64 18.14 -9.34
CA ASP A 228 0.43 18.34 -10.16
C ASP A 228 -0.58 17.22 -9.91
N ILE A 229 -0.12 15.96 -9.75
CA ILE A 229 -1.01 14.83 -9.46
C ILE A 229 -1.85 15.11 -8.21
N PHE A 230 -1.23 15.57 -7.13
CA PHE A 230 -1.95 15.89 -5.91
C PHE A 230 -2.80 17.15 -6.03
N MET A 231 -2.34 18.17 -6.76
CA MET A 231 -3.06 19.43 -6.89
C MET A 231 -4.27 19.40 -7.81
N ILE A 232 -4.36 18.44 -8.77
CA ILE A 232 -5.50 18.32 -9.69
C ILE A 232 -6.58 17.37 -9.18
N GLN A 233 -6.36 16.63 -8.09
CA GLN A 233 -7.30 15.66 -7.53
C GLN A 233 -8.31 16.29 -6.55
N GLU A 234 -8.89 17.42 -6.90
CA GLU A 234 -9.84 18.18 -6.05
C GLU A 234 -11.09 17.38 -5.65
N HIS A 235 -11.38 16.28 -6.36
CA HIS A 235 -12.48 15.38 -6.01
C HIS A 235 -12.16 14.45 -4.83
N LEU A 236 -10.88 14.30 -4.47
CA LEU A 236 -10.44 13.46 -3.35
C LEU A 236 -10.15 14.28 -2.09
N PHE A 237 -9.61 15.49 -2.24
CA PHE A 237 -9.23 16.36 -1.13
C PHE A 237 -9.09 17.82 -1.58
N ASP A 238 -9.10 18.74 -0.63
CA ASP A 238 -8.80 20.15 -0.89
C ASP A 238 -7.31 20.37 -1.13
N LYS A 239 -6.95 21.40 -1.92
CA LYS A 239 -5.56 21.75 -2.23
C LYS A 239 -4.73 22.08 -1.00
N SER A 240 -5.35 22.57 0.07
CA SER A 240 -4.69 22.86 1.34
C SER A 240 -4.16 21.59 2.03
N ALA A 241 -4.70 20.38 1.70
CA ALA A 241 -4.25 19.15 2.30
C ALA A 241 -2.80 18.78 1.92
N PRO A 242 -2.38 18.76 0.64
CA PRO A 242 -0.98 18.60 0.29
C PRO A 242 -0.08 19.67 0.85
N GLU A 243 -0.52 20.94 0.86
CA GLU A 243 0.25 22.06 1.40
C GLU A 243 0.51 21.92 2.91
N LEU A 244 -0.52 21.56 3.69
CA LEU A 244 -0.37 21.30 5.11
C LEU A 244 0.56 20.09 5.34
N THR A 245 0.44 19.05 4.53
CA THR A 245 1.30 17.85 4.67
C THR A 245 2.77 18.21 4.49
N LEU A 246 3.12 18.96 3.44
CA LEU A 246 4.49 19.40 3.19
C LEU A 246 5.01 20.33 4.30
N LYS A 247 4.17 21.25 4.78
CA LYS A 247 4.48 22.09 5.93
C LYS A 247 4.80 21.24 7.17
N LEU A 248 4.02 20.22 7.46
CA LEU A 248 4.27 19.31 8.58
C LEU A 248 5.55 18.47 8.40
N VAL A 249 5.89 18.11 7.16
CA VAL A 249 7.20 17.49 6.89
C VAL A 249 8.32 18.43 7.28
N ASP A 250 8.26 19.68 6.85
CA ASP A 250 9.28 20.68 7.10
C ASP A 250 9.43 21.02 8.60
N GLU A 251 8.31 21.16 9.30
CA GLU A 251 8.29 21.51 10.73
C GLU A 251 8.74 20.37 11.66
N LEU A 252 8.32 19.13 11.36
CA LEU A 252 8.52 17.99 12.26
C LEU A 252 9.75 17.15 11.91
N TYR A 253 10.16 17.17 10.65
CA TYR A 253 11.24 16.34 10.11
C TYR A 253 12.03 17.11 9.05
N PRO A 254 12.70 18.23 9.43
CA PRO A 254 13.40 19.12 8.49
C PRO A 254 14.48 18.42 7.67
N GLU A 255 15.00 17.28 8.14
CA GLU A 255 15.93 16.43 7.37
C GLU A 255 15.34 15.88 6.07
N TYR A 256 14.01 15.84 5.94
CA TYR A 256 13.33 15.39 4.72
C TYR A 256 12.85 16.54 3.84
N SER A 257 13.01 17.82 4.24
CA SER A 257 12.50 18.98 3.49
C SER A 257 13.04 19.01 2.06
N LYS A 258 14.34 18.79 1.88
CA LYS A 258 14.96 18.73 0.55
C LYS A 258 14.41 17.56 -0.29
N ALA A 259 14.25 16.39 0.30
CA ALA A 259 13.68 15.24 -0.38
C ALA A 259 12.21 15.47 -0.77
N ALA A 260 11.45 16.21 0.05
CA ALA A 260 10.07 16.59 -0.24
C ALA A 260 9.98 17.52 -1.46
N GLU A 261 10.84 18.54 -1.53
CA GLU A 261 10.92 19.44 -2.68
C GLU A 261 11.28 18.68 -3.97
N GLU A 262 12.32 17.85 -3.92
CA GLU A 262 12.79 17.04 -5.05
C GLU A 262 11.70 16.06 -5.52
N TYR A 263 11.08 15.33 -4.59
CA TYR A 263 10.00 14.39 -4.91
C TYR A 263 8.82 15.08 -5.57
N MET A 264 8.32 16.18 -5.00
CA MET A 264 7.17 16.90 -5.54
C MET A 264 7.44 17.52 -6.92
N ALA A 265 8.69 17.89 -7.21
CA ALA A 265 9.11 18.38 -8.52
C ALA A 265 9.43 17.25 -9.52
N SER A 266 9.55 16.01 -9.05
CA SER A 266 9.88 14.86 -9.88
C SER A 266 8.77 14.50 -10.85
N LYS A 267 9.17 13.88 -11.99
CA LYS A 267 8.27 13.18 -12.91
C LYS A 267 8.13 11.68 -12.60
N LYS A 268 8.85 11.17 -11.62
CA LYS A 268 8.86 9.76 -11.23
C LYS A 268 7.86 9.53 -10.09
N TYR A 269 6.73 8.90 -10.44
CA TYR A 269 5.63 8.54 -9.52
C TYR A 269 5.71 7.07 -9.14
#